data_d16bb6685b58398331efea2751a584c4
#
_entry.id   d16bb6685b58398331efea2751a584c4
#
_cell.length_a   1.000
_cell.length_b   1.000
_cell.length_c   1.000
_cell.angle_alpha   90.00
_cell.angle_beta   90.00
_cell.angle_gamma   90.00
#
_symmetry.space_group_name_H-M   'P 1'
#
loop_
_entity.id
_entity.type
_entity.pdbx_description
1 polymer ?
#
loop_
_entity_poly.entity_id
_entity_poly.type
_entity_poly.pdbx_seq_one_letter_code
_entity_poly.pdbx_strand_id
1 'polypeptide(L)'
;MSISRRAVLATAAAALPAVTLLGSVHDAVAAPGTTYYIAEDGDDQAAGTSESTPWQSVNKVVTAINAGQIVRGDTIVFKRGQTFYGQFTDLSGLQGEGRITFGAYGSGEKPRIMGYKVLNKPEAWKNIGGNQWQIELVEGNYSGNTSTEDANVGFLLLDSAFHGVKKFSVGELRNDLEFHSDERNRMLTVWSEANPSTRGDLRITVNGRIFQAVSNMTIQDLDLIGCGGHGIQVRDVTGVEVLRNRIRHIGGSVLYGTTRYGNGVEVYLGGSDVLVEDNIIHDVYDVATTIQGHQILKTGGEAPVLRLGSSNVHFRKNYITRCSQSFEIWVAGPEDRSQADTTSAKAGIRTCSFTDNHCEDAGIGSWGQEVRPNPDEGGVHLLSYGEGLPIELSITGNQFIKAKNAYMYRSPEHRSSISIDRNVIQLAAGQKLQQQRSETIEQHAAWSQATGFDANSTFTVAG
;
A
#
# COMPACT_ATOMS: atom_id res chain seq x y z
N MET A 1 -18.89 -45.33 -75.08
CA MET A 1 -18.36 -46.72 -75.12
C MET A 1 -17.65 -46.95 -73.82
N SER A 2 -18.23 -47.70 -73.08
CA SER A 2 -18.02 -49.09 -72.62
C SER A 2 -17.34 -49.18 -71.28
N ILE A 3 -18.12 -49.53 -70.29
CA ILE A 3 -18.16 -50.77 -69.40
C ILE A 3 -17.03 -50.83 -68.37
N SER A 4 -17.38 -50.59 -67.09
CA SER A 4 -17.76 -51.62 -66.05
C SER A 4 -16.62 -52.45 -65.54
N ARG A 5 -16.36 -52.40 -64.22
CA ARG A 5 -16.63 -53.49 -63.30
C ARG A 5 -16.27 -53.13 -61.83
N ARG A 6 -17.21 -53.37 -60.98
CA ARG A 6 -17.09 -53.41 -59.53
C ARG A 6 -16.18 -54.52 -59.03
N ALA A 7 -15.38 -54.29 -57.99
CA ALA A 7 -14.93 -55.31 -57.08
C ALA A 7 -15.17 -54.86 -55.66
N VAL A 8 -15.99 -55.61 -54.96
CA VAL A 8 -16.30 -55.50 -53.52
C VAL A 8 -15.18 -56.24 -52.81
N LEU A 9 -14.48 -55.55 -51.92
CA LEU A 9 -13.63 -56.21 -50.93
C LEU A 9 -14.20 -55.88 -49.53
N ALA A 10 -14.75 -56.89 -48.91
CA ALA A 10 -15.11 -56.89 -47.49
C ALA A 10 -13.83 -57.02 -46.64
N THR A 11 -13.57 -56.06 -45.80
CA THR A 11 -12.55 -56.17 -44.76
C THR A 11 -13.24 -56.19 -43.41
N ALA A 12 -12.98 -57.27 -42.67
CA ALA A 12 -13.44 -57.52 -41.35
C ALA A 12 -12.84 -56.52 -40.36
N ALA A 13 -13.68 -55.86 -39.60
CA ALA A 13 -13.26 -55.03 -38.49
C ALA A 13 -12.94 -55.94 -37.28
N ALA A 14 -11.68 -56.00 -36.89
CA ALA A 14 -11.27 -56.53 -35.60
C ALA A 14 -11.46 -55.48 -34.52
N ALA A 15 -12.34 -55.70 -33.58
CA ALA A 15 -12.53 -54.88 -32.41
C ALA A 15 -11.36 -55.09 -31.43
N LEU A 16 -10.57 -54.02 -31.22
CA LEU A 16 -9.61 -53.98 -30.12
C LEU A 16 -10.35 -53.59 -28.82
N PRO A 17 -10.04 -54.19 -27.69
CA PRO A 17 -10.65 -53.78 -26.40
C PRO A 17 -10.11 -52.42 -25.99
N ALA A 18 -11.01 -51.51 -25.67
CA ALA A 18 -10.68 -50.23 -25.02
C ALA A 18 -10.18 -50.49 -23.61
N VAL A 19 -8.90 -50.33 -23.38
CA VAL A 19 -8.33 -50.25 -22.04
C VAL A 19 -8.63 -48.86 -21.50
N THR A 20 -9.63 -48.74 -20.65
CA THR A 20 -9.91 -47.54 -19.87
C THR A 20 -8.84 -47.46 -18.78
N LEU A 21 -7.80 -46.67 -19.02
CA LEU A 21 -6.90 -46.22 -17.97
C LEU A 21 -7.67 -45.22 -17.11
N LEU A 22 -8.29 -45.70 -16.04
CA LEU A 22 -8.67 -44.88 -14.90
C LEU A 22 -7.37 -44.44 -14.21
N GLY A 23 -6.77 -43.37 -14.74
CA GLY A 23 -5.77 -42.62 -14.01
C GLY A 23 -6.46 -41.94 -12.84
N SER A 24 -6.24 -42.46 -11.64
CA SER A 24 -6.53 -41.70 -10.43
C SER A 24 -5.71 -40.43 -10.48
N VAL A 25 -6.39 -39.28 -10.70
CA VAL A 25 -5.83 -37.98 -10.44
C VAL A 25 -5.64 -37.95 -8.92
N HIS A 26 -4.46 -38.32 -8.47
CA HIS A 26 -4.02 -37.93 -7.15
C HIS A 26 -3.80 -36.43 -7.25
N ASP A 27 -4.66 -35.64 -6.62
CA ASP A 27 -4.31 -34.28 -6.25
C ASP A 27 -2.98 -34.39 -5.51
N ALA A 28 -1.91 -34.00 -6.18
CA ALA A 28 -0.61 -33.92 -5.55
C ALA A 28 -0.74 -32.85 -4.47
N VAL A 29 -0.90 -33.28 -3.22
CA VAL A 29 -0.76 -32.39 -2.08
C VAL A 29 0.63 -31.78 -2.22
N ALA A 30 0.69 -30.48 -2.50
CA ALA A 30 1.95 -29.77 -2.59
C ALA A 30 2.74 -30.06 -1.31
N ALA A 31 4.01 -30.43 -1.45
CA ALA A 31 4.87 -30.62 -0.31
C ALA A 31 4.83 -29.34 0.56
N PRO A 32 4.78 -29.44 1.88
CA PRO A 32 4.81 -28.28 2.74
C PRO A 32 6.05 -27.46 2.41
N GLY A 33 5.86 -26.13 2.19
CA GLY A 33 6.96 -25.22 1.88
C GLY A 33 7.98 -25.12 3.01
N THR A 34 9.16 -24.66 2.68
CA THR A 34 10.24 -24.41 3.66
C THR A 34 9.92 -23.17 4.48
N THR A 35 10.23 -23.22 5.77
CA THR A 35 10.22 -22.02 6.63
C THR A 35 11.63 -21.46 6.77
N TYR A 36 11.81 -20.18 6.45
CA TYR A 36 13.04 -19.44 6.64
C TYR A 36 12.93 -18.50 7.83
N TYR A 37 13.92 -18.51 8.70
CA TYR A 37 13.97 -17.76 9.96
C TYR A 37 14.97 -16.62 9.85
N ILE A 38 14.57 -15.43 10.30
CA ILE A 38 15.40 -14.24 10.27
C ILE A 38 15.49 -13.65 11.68
N ALA A 39 16.71 -13.39 12.16
CA ALA A 39 16.98 -12.79 13.47
C ALA A 39 18.17 -11.82 13.39
N GLU A 40 18.18 -10.73 14.20
CA GLU A 40 19.28 -9.75 14.23
C GLU A 40 20.66 -10.39 14.55
N ASP A 41 20.63 -11.43 15.37
CA ASP A 41 21.78 -12.25 15.76
C ASP A 41 22.06 -13.43 14.82
N GLY A 42 21.42 -13.46 13.64
CA GLY A 42 21.61 -14.48 12.62
C GLY A 42 22.87 -14.30 11.77
N ASP A 43 23.03 -15.21 10.80
CA ASP A 43 24.14 -15.20 9.84
C ASP A 43 23.58 -15.47 8.42
N ASP A 44 23.80 -14.54 7.50
CA ASP A 44 23.35 -14.67 6.11
C ASP A 44 24.06 -15.80 5.33
N GLN A 45 25.11 -16.39 5.89
CA GLN A 45 25.78 -17.59 5.37
C GLN A 45 25.20 -18.90 5.94
N ALA A 46 24.37 -18.82 6.98
CA ALA A 46 23.71 -19.97 7.57
C ALA A 46 22.63 -20.56 6.64
N ALA A 47 22.07 -21.71 7.02
CA ALA A 47 21.00 -22.36 6.23
C ALA A 47 19.68 -21.56 6.22
N GLY A 48 19.36 -20.84 7.29
CA GLY A 48 18.14 -20.06 7.44
C GLY A 48 16.89 -20.90 7.75
N THR A 49 16.98 -22.23 7.77
CA THR A 49 15.82 -23.12 7.82
C THR A 49 15.46 -23.61 9.23
N SER A 50 16.08 -23.06 10.26
CA SER A 50 15.74 -23.31 11.66
C SER A 50 15.93 -22.07 12.52
N GLU A 51 15.29 -22.02 13.69
CA GLU A 51 15.49 -20.96 14.68
C GLU A 51 16.91 -20.88 15.25
N SER A 52 17.68 -21.98 15.17
CA SER A 52 19.08 -22.04 15.63
C SER A 52 20.11 -21.60 14.60
N THR A 53 19.70 -21.48 13.33
CA THR A 53 20.57 -21.08 12.22
C THR A 53 19.88 -20.02 11.35
N PRO A 54 19.34 -18.92 11.93
CA PRO A 54 18.55 -17.95 11.17
C PRO A 54 19.49 -17.10 10.26
N TRP A 55 18.92 -16.53 9.22
CA TRP A 55 19.55 -15.43 8.49
C TRP A 55 19.45 -14.12 9.27
N GLN A 56 20.25 -13.14 8.87
CA GLN A 56 20.32 -11.86 9.56
C GLN A 56 19.51 -10.76 8.88
N SER A 57 19.48 -10.71 7.55
CA SER A 57 19.08 -9.50 6.85
C SER A 57 17.89 -9.66 5.90
N VAL A 58 17.17 -8.55 5.68
CA VAL A 58 16.16 -8.43 4.61
C VAL A 58 16.79 -8.65 3.23
N ASN A 59 17.99 -8.13 3.03
CA ASN A 59 18.72 -8.29 1.75
C ASN A 59 19.00 -9.75 1.42
N LYS A 60 19.31 -10.58 2.42
CA LYS A 60 19.48 -12.02 2.22
C LYS A 60 18.20 -12.67 1.73
N VAL A 61 17.05 -12.31 2.31
CA VAL A 61 15.75 -12.83 1.87
C VAL A 61 15.47 -12.46 0.41
N VAL A 62 15.64 -11.17 0.05
CA VAL A 62 15.44 -10.71 -1.34
C VAL A 62 16.39 -11.42 -2.31
N THR A 63 17.66 -11.55 -1.94
CA THR A 63 18.67 -12.27 -2.74
C THR A 63 18.31 -13.74 -2.91
N ALA A 64 17.85 -14.41 -1.86
CA ALA A 64 17.45 -15.81 -1.90
C ALA A 64 16.20 -16.05 -2.77
N ILE A 65 15.23 -15.11 -2.76
CA ILE A 65 14.09 -15.13 -3.67
C ILE A 65 14.57 -15.01 -5.13
N ASN A 66 15.38 -14.01 -5.42
CA ASN A 66 15.85 -13.74 -6.78
C ASN A 66 16.83 -14.81 -7.31
N ALA A 67 17.48 -15.55 -6.41
CA ALA A 67 18.27 -16.73 -6.76
C ALA A 67 17.45 -18.03 -6.89
N GLY A 68 16.13 -17.99 -6.63
CA GLY A 68 15.25 -19.18 -6.67
C GLY A 68 15.46 -20.14 -5.50
N GLN A 69 16.11 -19.71 -4.42
CA GLN A 69 16.24 -20.50 -3.19
C GLN A 69 14.96 -20.47 -2.37
N ILE A 70 14.28 -19.33 -2.31
CA ILE A 70 12.94 -19.19 -1.76
C ILE A 70 11.96 -19.23 -2.94
N VAL A 71 10.96 -20.06 -2.83
CA VAL A 71 9.92 -20.26 -3.87
C VAL A 71 8.52 -20.08 -3.29
N ARG A 72 7.51 -20.05 -4.14
CA ARG A 72 6.12 -20.05 -3.69
C ARG A 72 5.81 -21.31 -2.89
N GLY A 73 4.99 -21.18 -1.86
CA GLY A 73 4.74 -22.21 -0.87
C GLY A 73 5.58 -22.03 0.39
N ASP A 74 6.70 -21.29 0.32
CA ASP A 74 7.57 -21.06 1.47
C ASP A 74 7.03 -19.99 2.43
N THR A 75 7.55 -20.01 3.65
CA THR A 75 7.23 -19.04 4.69
C THR A 75 8.50 -18.38 5.19
N ILE A 76 8.50 -17.05 5.30
CA ILE A 76 9.58 -16.22 5.81
C ILE A 76 9.13 -15.62 7.14
N VAL A 77 9.84 -15.89 8.23
CA VAL A 77 9.46 -15.42 9.57
C VAL A 77 10.58 -14.65 10.24
N PHE A 78 10.22 -13.46 10.75
CA PHE A 78 11.10 -12.57 11.48
C PHE A 78 10.91 -12.72 12.98
N LYS A 79 12.02 -12.69 13.74
CA LYS A 79 11.98 -12.86 15.19
C LYS A 79 11.31 -11.66 15.87
N ARG A 80 10.31 -11.92 16.69
CA ARG A 80 9.60 -10.89 17.46
C ARG A 80 10.55 -10.14 18.38
N GLY A 81 10.25 -8.85 18.61
CA GLY A 81 11.05 -7.94 19.42
C GLY A 81 12.26 -7.32 18.71
N GLN A 82 12.58 -7.78 17.50
CA GLN A 82 13.77 -7.35 16.74
C GLN A 82 13.44 -6.38 15.60
N THR A 83 14.49 -5.74 15.05
CA THR A 83 14.38 -4.71 14.01
C THR A 83 15.23 -5.09 12.80
N PHE A 84 14.62 -5.07 11.63
CA PHE A 84 15.24 -5.39 10.35
C PHE A 84 15.12 -4.21 9.40
N TYR A 85 16.22 -3.79 8.81
CA TYR A 85 16.23 -2.69 7.83
C TYR A 85 16.19 -3.23 6.41
N GLY A 86 15.33 -2.65 5.58
CA GLY A 86 15.22 -3.02 4.17
C GLY A 86 13.82 -2.87 3.60
N GLN A 87 13.66 -3.30 2.35
CA GLN A 87 12.43 -3.24 1.57
C GLN A 87 12.30 -4.50 0.71
N PHE A 88 11.06 -4.94 0.48
CA PHE A 88 10.71 -6.07 -0.39
C PHE A 88 10.11 -5.53 -1.70
N THR A 89 10.91 -4.86 -2.51
CA THR A 89 10.46 -4.19 -3.74
C THR A 89 10.76 -4.97 -5.01
N ASP A 90 11.76 -5.84 -4.98
CA ASP A 90 12.10 -6.72 -6.08
C ASP A 90 11.96 -8.19 -5.66
N LEU A 91 10.81 -8.77 -5.97
CA LEU A 91 10.47 -10.16 -5.74
C LEU A 91 10.24 -10.90 -7.08
N SER A 92 10.80 -10.37 -8.16
CA SER A 92 10.59 -10.87 -9.54
C SER A 92 11.13 -12.28 -9.76
N GLY A 93 12.10 -12.71 -8.96
CA GLY A 93 12.66 -14.05 -8.99
C GLY A 93 11.79 -15.13 -8.34
N LEU A 94 10.67 -14.75 -7.70
CA LEU A 94 9.79 -15.70 -7.01
C LEU A 94 9.08 -16.63 -8.00
N GLN A 95 9.45 -17.89 -7.99
CA GLN A 95 8.96 -18.94 -8.89
C GLN A 95 8.11 -19.97 -8.14
N GLY A 96 7.49 -20.89 -8.91
CA GLY A 96 6.68 -22.00 -8.39
C GLY A 96 5.21 -21.65 -8.21
N GLU A 97 4.50 -22.50 -7.53
CA GLU A 97 3.06 -22.37 -7.24
C GLU A 97 2.82 -22.29 -5.72
N GLY A 98 1.63 -21.84 -5.35
CA GLY A 98 1.23 -21.69 -3.95
C GLY A 98 1.39 -20.27 -3.42
N ARG A 99 1.19 -20.14 -2.12
CA ARG A 99 1.18 -18.87 -1.41
C ARG A 99 2.52 -18.66 -0.71
N ILE A 100 3.16 -17.50 -0.92
CA ILE A 100 4.31 -17.07 -0.14
C ILE A 100 3.82 -16.30 1.10
N THR A 101 4.40 -16.58 2.26
CA THR A 101 3.98 -15.95 3.52
C THR A 101 5.16 -15.23 4.17
N PHE A 102 4.96 -13.97 4.53
CA PHE A 102 5.84 -13.18 5.38
C PHE A 102 5.18 -12.99 6.73
N GLY A 103 5.86 -13.32 7.83
CA GLY A 103 5.29 -13.29 9.16
C GLY A 103 6.32 -13.19 10.28
N ALA A 104 5.94 -13.63 11.46
CA ALA A 104 6.76 -13.53 12.67
C ALA A 104 6.83 -14.86 13.42
N TYR A 105 7.91 -15.06 14.18
CA TYR A 105 8.06 -16.18 15.09
C TYR A 105 8.56 -15.73 16.48
N GLY A 106 8.49 -16.63 17.44
CA GLY A 106 8.84 -16.35 18.83
C GLY A 106 7.76 -15.55 19.56
N SER A 107 8.13 -14.89 20.64
CA SER A 107 7.23 -14.13 21.51
C SER A 107 7.68 -12.67 21.63
N GLY A 108 6.77 -11.78 22.02
CA GLY A 108 7.01 -10.36 22.21
C GLY A 108 6.36 -9.49 21.12
N GLU A 109 6.83 -8.24 21.02
CA GLU A 109 6.37 -7.26 20.05
C GLU A 109 6.55 -7.74 18.63
N LYS A 110 5.73 -7.22 17.71
CA LYS A 110 5.88 -7.51 16.28
C LYS A 110 7.29 -7.13 15.81
N PRO A 111 7.93 -7.95 14.96
CA PRO A 111 9.21 -7.59 14.36
C PRO A 111 9.05 -6.35 13.49
N ARG A 112 9.99 -5.42 13.59
CA ARG A 112 9.97 -4.16 12.86
C ARG A 112 10.73 -4.30 11.54
N ILE A 113 10.04 -4.08 10.43
CA ILE A 113 10.66 -3.93 9.11
C ILE A 113 10.75 -2.44 8.83
N MET A 114 11.95 -1.89 8.83
CA MET A 114 12.21 -0.46 8.74
C MET A 114 12.80 -0.05 7.39
N GLY A 115 12.07 0.83 6.71
CA GLY A 115 12.58 1.49 5.49
C GLY A 115 13.40 2.75 5.75
N TYR A 116 13.64 3.13 7.00
CA TYR A 116 14.43 4.33 7.32
C TYR A 116 15.88 4.24 6.90
N LYS A 117 16.41 5.36 6.37
CA LYS A 117 17.85 5.66 6.43
C LYS A 117 18.14 6.36 7.75
N VAL A 118 19.17 5.93 8.45
CA VAL A 118 19.62 6.51 9.73
C VAL A 118 20.86 7.36 9.46
N LEU A 119 20.73 8.66 9.69
CA LEU A 119 21.76 9.66 9.37
C LEU A 119 22.70 9.91 10.57
N ASN A 120 23.37 8.85 11.02
CA ASN A 120 24.15 8.80 12.27
C ASN A 120 25.68 8.96 12.05
N LYS A 121 26.09 9.54 10.91
CA LYS A 121 27.49 9.76 10.56
C LYS A 121 27.80 11.26 10.48
N PRO A 122 28.26 11.90 11.58
CA PRO A 122 28.54 13.33 11.60
C PRO A 122 29.53 13.79 10.54
N GLU A 123 30.52 12.96 10.22
CA GLU A 123 31.55 13.20 9.22
C GLU A 123 31.01 13.28 7.78
N ALA A 124 29.84 12.70 7.52
CA ALA A 124 29.22 12.75 6.20
C ALA A 124 28.51 14.10 5.94
N TRP A 125 28.31 14.91 6.98
CA TRP A 125 27.63 16.19 6.88
C TRP A 125 28.60 17.33 6.64
N LYS A 126 28.27 18.22 5.71
CA LYS A 126 29.00 19.42 5.37
C LYS A 126 28.17 20.66 5.72
N ASN A 127 28.72 21.54 6.53
CA ASN A 127 28.13 22.88 6.73
C ASN A 127 28.40 23.72 5.48
N ILE A 128 27.33 24.22 4.85
CA ILE A 128 27.40 25.05 3.65
C ILE A 128 27.10 26.53 3.93
N GLY A 129 27.01 26.92 5.21
CA GLY A 129 26.74 28.27 5.69
C GLY A 129 25.27 28.51 5.99
N GLY A 130 24.97 29.56 6.77
CA GLY A 130 23.59 29.99 7.10
C GLY A 130 22.78 28.94 7.86
N ASN A 131 23.42 28.16 8.73
CA ASN A 131 22.82 27.03 9.45
C ASN A 131 22.32 25.91 8.53
N GLN A 132 22.83 25.83 7.31
CA GLN A 132 22.47 24.77 6.36
C GLN A 132 23.55 23.69 6.35
N TRP A 133 23.08 22.46 6.55
CA TRP A 133 23.91 21.27 6.55
C TRP A 133 23.48 20.35 5.41
N GLN A 134 24.45 19.76 4.73
CA GLN A 134 24.23 18.97 3.54
C GLN A 134 24.89 17.59 3.66
N ILE A 135 24.19 16.55 3.24
CA ILE A 135 24.69 15.19 3.14
C ILE A 135 24.32 14.61 1.78
N GLU A 136 25.24 13.88 1.18
CA GLU A 136 24.95 13.07 -0.01
C GLU A 136 24.37 11.70 0.43
N LEU A 137 23.21 11.33 -0.11
CA LEU A 137 22.50 10.09 0.24
C LEU A 137 23.00 8.92 -0.61
N VAL A 138 24.28 8.55 -0.40
CA VAL A 138 24.94 7.39 -1.00
C VAL A 138 25.34 6.39 0.09
N GLU A 139 25.53 5.14 -0.30
CA GLU A 139 25.99 4.10 0.61
C GLU A 139 27.31 4.53 1.30
N GLY A 140 27.42 4.23 2.57
CA GLY A 140 28.55 4.69 3.38
C GLY A 140 28.28 5.96 4.18
N ASN A 141 27.40 6.86 3.74
CA ASN A 141 27.05 8.09 4.45
C ASN A 141 25.91 7.95 5.46
N TYR A 142 25.16 6.84 5.41
CA TYR A 142 24.08 6.53 6.34
C TYR A 142 24.13 5.06 6.74
N SER A 143 23.30 4.67 7.69
CA SER A 143 23.02 3.28 8.05
C SER A 143 21.52 2.98 7.94
N GLY A 144 21.10 1.82 8.41
CA GLY A 144 19.70 1.40 8.31
C GLY A 144 19.39 0.80 6.94
N ASN A 145 18.36 1.31 6.26
CA ASN A 145 17.96 0.77 4.96
C ASN A 145 18.94 1.17 3.84
N THR A 146 19.68 0.20 3.33
CA THR A 146 20.59 0.33 2.19
C THR A 146 20.05 -0.30 0.90
N SER A 147 18.81 -0.80 0.91
CA SER A 147 18.19 -1.44 -0.27
C SER A 147 17.93 -0.47 -1.43
N THR A 148 18.03 0.83 -1.18
CA THR A 148 17.84 1.88 -2.19
C THR A 148 18.73 3.07 -1.90
N GLU A 149 19.20 3.72 -2.95
CA GLU A 149 19.90 5.03 -2.90
C GLU A 149 18.96 6.19 -3.29
N ASP A 150 17.64 5.96 -3.29
CA ASP A 150 16.67 7.02 -3.58
C ASP A 150 16.85 8.19 -2.60
N ALA A 151 16.81 9.40 -3.11
CA ALA A 151 17.02 10.65 -2.37
C ALA A 151 15.78 11.54 -2.31
N ASN A 152 14.62 11.05 -2.78
CA ASN A 152 13.35 11.73 -2.63
C ASN A 152 12.84 11.53 -1.20
N VAL A 153 13.30 12.39 -0.30
CA VAL A 153 13.00 12.29 1.13
C VAL A 153 11.55 12.67 1.39
N GLY A 154 10.79 11.77 2.01
CA GLY A 154 9.43 12.01 2.45
C GLY A 154 9.36 12.80 3.76
N PHE A 155 9.94 12.25 4.81
CA PHE A 155 9.99 12.84 6.14
C PHE A 155 11.37 12.79 6.74
N LEU A 156 11.65 13.75 7.63
CA LEU A 156 12.82 13.79 8.49
C LEU A 156 12.34 13.76 9.94
N LEU A 157 12.87 12.84 10.72
CA LEU A 157 12.54 12.64 12.13
C LEU A 157 13.78 12.80 12.99
N LEU A 158 13.62 13.43 14.14
CA LEU A 158 14.59 13.47 15.21
C LEU A 158 13.96 12.80 16.43
N ASP A 159 14.62 11.77 16.98
CA ASP A 159 14.16 10.99 18.13
C ASP A 159 12.75 10.39 18.00
N SER A 160 12.36 10.12 16.76
CA SER A 160 11.05 9.55 16.37
C SER A 160 9.81 10.40 16.79
N ALA A 161 10.01 11.53 17.45
CA ALA A 161 8.95 12.39 17.98
C ALA A 161 8.80 13.73 17.27
N PHE A 162 9.81 14.12 16.47
CA PHE A 162 9.82 15.42 15.80
C PHE A 162 9.91 15.26 14.28
N HIS A 163 9.04 15.97 13.56
CA HIS A 163 8.99 15.92 12.10
C HIS A 163 9.57 17.20 11.50
N GLY A 164 10.55 17.05 10.63
CA GLY A 164 11.05 18.16 9.82
C GLY A 164 10.04 18.57 8.75
N VAL A 165 10.04 19.85 8.39
CA VAL A 165 9.17 20.40 7.34
C VAL A 165 9.90 20.39 6.00
N LYS A 166 9.31 19.70 5.01
CA LYS A 166 9.86 19.66 3.64
C LYS A 166 9.65 20.99 2.92
N LYS A 167 10.71 21.49 2.32
CA LYS A 167 10.71 22.64 1.39
C LYS A 167 11.11 22.19 -0.01
N PHE A 168 10.75 22.99 -1.01
CA PHE A 168 10.99 22.63 -2.41
C PHE A 168 12.22 23.32 -3.01
N SER A 169 12.90 24.16 -2.23
CA SER A 169 14.21 24.71 -2.57
C SER A 169 15.07 24.94 -1.32
N VAL A 170 16.39 24.90 -1.47
CA VAL A 170 17.35 25.23 -0.40
C VAL A 170 17.16 26.67 0.08
N GLY A 171 16.79 27.57 -0.86
CA GLY A 171 16.54 28.99 -0.56
C GLY A 171 15.35 29.25 0.35
N GLU A 172 14.48 28.27 0.62
CA GLU A 172 13.32 28.37 1.52
C GLU A 172 13.60 27.96 2.97
N LEU A 173 14.75 27.35 3.22
CA LEU A 173 15.10 26.85 4.55
C LEU A 173 15.38 28.01 5.51
N ARG A 174 14.62 28.14 6.61
CA ARG A 174 14.73 29.22 7.60
C ARG A 174 14.63 28.75 9.04
N ASN A 175 13.96 27.62 9.28
CA ASN A 175 13.61 27.15 10.61
C ASN A 175 14.20 25.77 10.87
N ASP A 176 14.32 25.43 12.14
CA ASP A 176 14.90 24.17 12.58
C ASP A 176 14.23 22.95 11.94
N LEU A 177 15.04 22.02 11.45
CA LEU A 177 14.67 20.79 10.75
C LEU A 177 13.85 21.01 9.46
N GLU A 178 13.73 22.24 8.95
CA GLU A 178 13.31 22.37 7.55
C GLU A 178 14.34 21.71 6.65
N PHE A 179 13.85 20.95 5.65
CA PHE A 179 14.73 20.21 4.78
C PHE A 179 14.30 20.29 3.31
N HIS A 180 15.28 20.14 2.45
CA HIS A 180 15.11 20.02 1.00
C HIS A 180 15.89 18.81 0.49
N SER A 181 15.28 17.99 -0.35
CA SER A 181 15.95 16.90 -1.06
C SER A 181 16.07 17.20 -2.55
N ASP A 182 17.30 17.17 -3.04
CA ASP A 182 17.63 17.23 -4.48
C ASP A 182 17.85 15.78 -4.95
N GLU A 183 16.82 15.20 -5.56
CA GLU A 183 16.86 13.81 -6.03
C GLU A 183 17.94 13.58 -7.10
N ARG A 184 18.11 14.56 -8.00
CA ARG A 184 19.04 14.45 -9.12
C ARG A 184 20.50 14.36 -8.65
N ASN A 185 20.84 15.12 -7.62
CA ASN A 185 22.19 15.17 -7.06
C ASN A 185 22.32 14.30 -5.80
N ARG A 186 21.28 13.58 -5.42
CA ARG A 186 21.19 12.77 -4.19
C ARG A 186 21.51 13.54 -2.91
N MET A 187 21.18 14.83 -2.86
CA MET A 187 21.54 15.69 -1.74
C MET A 187 20.35 15.95 -0.83
N LEU A 188 20.57 15.81 0.46
CA LEU A 188 19.67 16.29 1.50
C LEU A 188 20.29 17.53 2.15
N THR A 189 19.57 18.63 2.19
CA THR A 189 19.94 19.84 2.91
C THR A 189 18.98 20.06 4.06
N VAL A 190 19.50 20.26 5.26
CA VAL A 190 18.72 20.50 6.49
C VAL A 190 19.17 21.79 7.11
N TRP A 191 18.22 22.62 7.53
CA TRP A 191 18.49 23.79 8.37
C TRP A 191 18.63 23.35 9.82
N SER A 192 19.75 23.64 10.47
CA SER A 192 20.01 23.31 11.87
C SER A 192 21.17 24.16 12.41
N GLU A 193 21.08 24.62 13.67
CA GLU A 193 22.14 25.38 14.31
C GLU A 193 23.43 24.56 14.54
N ALA A 194 23.30 23.25 14.67
CA ALA A 194 24.39 22.30 14.80
C ALA A 194 24.29 21.21 13.75
N ASN A 195 25.35 20.37 13.62
CA ASN A 195 25.29 19.19 12.76
C ASN A 195 24.07 18.32 13.14
N PRO A 196 23.10 18.12 12.24
CA PRO A 196 21.84 17.44 12.58
C PRO A 196 22.01 16.06 13.21
N SER A 197 23.03 15.31 12.76
CA SER A 197 23.30 13.94 13.25
C SER A 197 23.88 13.88 14.68
N THR A 198 24.29 15.02 15.24
CA THR A 198 24.79 15.08 16.63
C THR A 198 23.69 15.46 17.64
N ARG A 199 22.46 15.70 17.15
CA ARG A 199 21.36 16.19 17.98
C ARG A 199 20.50 15.08 18.59
N GLY A 200 20.57 13.89 18.01
CA GLY A 200 19.78 12.73 18.42
C GLY A 200 19.70 11.67 17.32
N ASP A 201 18.73 10.80 17.41
CA ASP A 201 18.48 9.75 16.41
C ASP A 201 17.79 10.36 15.18
N LEU A 202 18.59 10.77 14.21
CA LEU A 202 18.14 11.40 12.98
C LEU A 202 17.83 10.35 11.90
N ARG A 203 16.60 10.31 11.46
CA ARG A 203 16.12 9.36 10.43
C ARG A 203 15.39 10.08 9.31
N ILE A 204 15.45 9.47 8.13
CA ILE A 204 14.64 9.90 6.98
C ILE A 204 13.90 8.75 6.36
N THR A 205 12.70 9.04 5.83
CA THR A 205 12.02 8.16 4.88
C THR A 205 12.39 8.59 3.47
N VAL A 206 12.58 7.63 2.58
CA VAL A 206 12.79 7.90 1.16
C VAL A 206 11.74 7.21 0.32
N ASN A 207 11.56 7.70 -0.90
CA ASN A 207 10.62 7.13 -1.85
C ASN A 207 10.78 5.62 -2.00
N GLY A 208 9.70 4.92 -2.34
CA GLY A 208 9.65 3.48 -2.50
C GLY A 208 8.43 2.87 -1.82
N ARG A 209 8.57 1.63 -1.43
CA ARG A 209 7.55 0.88 -0.68
C ARG A 209 8.24 -0.13 0.22
N ILE A 210 7.62 -0.45 1.37
CA ILE A 210 8.18 -1.51 2.23
C ILE A 210 7.93 -2.87 1.57
N PHE A 211 6.71 -3.10 1.04
CA PHE A 211 6.38 -4.27 0.24
C PHE A 211 5.78 -3.90 -1.11
N GLN A 212 6.34 -4.44 -2.18
CA GLN A 212 5.64 -4.64 -3.44
C GLN A 212 5.04 -6.04 -3.41
N ALA A 213 3.72 -6.12 -3.29
CA ALA A 213 3.04 -7.41 -3.26
C ALA A 213 3.14 -8.14 -4.60
N VAL A 214 3.17 -9.45 -4.54
CA VAL A 214 3.05 -10.36 -5.69
C VAL A 214 1.80 -11.24 -5.51
N SER A 215 1.31 -11.84 -6.58
CA SER A 215 0.11 -12.71 -6.49
C SER A 215 0.31 -13.86 -5.51
N ASN A 216 -0.75 -14.24 -4.81
CA ASN A 216 -0.76 -15.28 -3.78
C ASN A 216 0.28 -15.03 -2.66
N MET A 217 0.16 -13.87 -2.01
CA MET A 217 1.05 -13.45 -0.91
C MET A 217 0.25 -13.17 0.36
N THR A 218 0.79 -13.59 1.50
CA THR A 218 0.34 -13.15 2.83
C THR A 218 1.44 -12.34 3.51
N ILE A 219 1.10 -11.16 4.03
CA ILE A 219 1.96 -10.31 4.87
C ILE A 219 1.25 -10.16 6.20
N GLN A 220 1.83 -10.71 7.28
CA GLN A 220 1.14 -10.76 8.56
C GLN A 220 2.04 -10.59 9.77
N ASP A 221 1.45 -10.04 10.86
CA ASP A 221 2.07 -9.94 12.18
C ASP A 221 3.39 -9.15 12.23
N LEU A 222 3.59 -8.19 11.30
CA LEU A 222 4.77 -7.33 11.18
C LEU A 222 4.45 -5.88 11.61
N ASP A 223 5.47 -5.13 12.03
CA ASP A 223 5.44 -3.67 12.19
C ASP A 223 6.24 -3.05 11.04
N LEU A 224 5.54 -2.51 10.05
CA LEU A 224 6.08 -1.89 8.83
C LEU A 224 6.19 -0.40 9.04
N ILE A 225 7.41 0.13 8.99
CA ILE A 225 7.65 1.50 9.44
C ILE A 225 8.67 2.24 8.56
N GLY A 226 8.30 3.47 8.18
CA GLY A 226 9.27 4.41 7.64
C GLY A 226 9.55 4.27 6.14
N CYS A 227 8.60 4.64 5.28
CA CYS A 227 8.79 4.70 3.84
C CYS A 227 8.21 5.99 3.28
N GLY A 228 8.90 6.65 2.37
CA GLY A 228 8.45 7.91 1.78
C GLY A 228 7.39 7.77 0.68
N GLY A 229 7.19 6.56 0.15
CA GLY A 229 6.11 6.19 -0.75
C GLY A 229 5.06 5.36 -0.03
N HIS A 230 4.81 4.13 -0.46
CA HIS A 230 3.75 3.28 0.10
C HIS A 230 4.26 2.32 1.18
N GLY A 231 3.40 1.95 2.13
CA GLY A 231 3.67 0.83 3.04
C GLY A 231 3.64 -0.50 2.28
N ILE A 232 2.48 -0.84 1.76
CA ILE A 232 2.28 -2.03 0.91
C ILE A 232 1.58 -1.59 -0.38
N GLN A 233 2.15 -1.94 -1.52
CA GLN A 233 1.51 -1.73 -2.82
C GLN A 233 1.09 -3.06 -3.42
N VAL A 234 -0.21 -3.19 -3.71
CA VAL A 234 -0.82 -4.31 -4.43
C VAL A 234 -1.16 -3.80 -5.83
N ARG A 235 -0.35 -4.16 -6.82
CA ARG A 235 -0.50 -3.63 -8.19
C ARG A 235 -0.55 -4.75 -9.20
N ASP A 236 -1.69 -4.87 -9.88
CA ASP A 236 -1.90 -5.85 -10.97
C ASP A 236 -1.60 -7.29 -10.52
N VAL A 237 -2.01 -7.64 -9.30
CA VAL A 237 -1.80 -8.96 -8.68
C VAL A 237 -3.08 -9.44 -8.00
N THR A 238 -3.14 -10.74 -7.73
CA THR A 238 -4.32 -11.38 -7.14
C THR A 238 -3.96 -12.23 -5.91
N GLY A 239 -4.92 -12.40 -5.02
CA GLY A 239 -4.79 -13.32 -3.88
C GLY A 239 -3.86 -12.79 -2.78
N VAL A 240 -3.91 -11.48 -2.47
CA VAL A 240 -3.05 -10.86 -1.44
C VAL A 240 -3.80 -10.72 -0.12
N GLU A 241 -3.15 -11.12 0.96
CA GLU A 241 -3.64 -10.95 2.32
C GLU A 241 -2.68 -10.09 3.14
N VAL A 242 -3.20 -9.03 3.77
CA VAL A 242 -2.48 -8.13 4.67
C VAL A 242 -3.17 -8.20 6.03
N LEU A 243 -2.59 -8.95 6.97
CA LEU A 243 -3.28 -9.39 8.18
C LEU A 243 -2.53 -8.99 9.45
N ARG A 244 -3.21 -8.34 10.39
CA ARG A 244 -2.70 -8.06 11.74
C ARG A 244 -1.33 -7.36 11.76
N ASN A 245 -1.04 -6.52 10.78
CA ASN A 245 0.18 -5.71 10.77
C ASN A 245 -0.02 -4.39 11.53
N ARG A 246 1.09 -3.75 11.90
CA ARG A 246 1.13 -2.32 12.19
C ARG A 246 1.84 -1.63 11.02
N ILE A 247 1.25 -0.59 10.45
CA ILE A 247 1.77 0.14 9.29
C ILE A 247 1.79 1.62 9.64
N ARG A 248 2.98 2.25 9.61
CA ARG A 248 3.11 3.62 10.11
C ARG A 248 4.30 4.39 9.56
N HIS A 249 4.23 5.73 9.68
CA HIS A 249 5.25 6.66 9.17
C HIS A 249 5.47 6.49 7.66
N ILE A 250 4.39 6.52 6.92
CA ILE A 250 4.36 6.25 5.49
C ILE A 250 4.07 7.54 4.71
N GLY A 251 4.75 7.70 3.58
CA GLY A 251 4.47 8.74 2.60
C GLY A 251 5.38 9.95 2.67
N GLY A 252 4.97 11.01 1.99
CA GLY A 252 5.59 12.31 2.00
C GLY A 252 6.63 12.59 0.93
N SER A 253 7.07 11.60 0.15
CA SER A 253 7.92 11.81 -1.02
C SER A 253 7.16 12.55 -2.13
N VAL A 254 7.89 13.22 -3.00
CA VAL A 254 7.32 13.95 -4.14
C VAL A 254 6.94 12.97 -5.23
N LEU A 255 5.71 13.07 -5.73
CA LEU A 255 5.24 12.33 -6.89
C LEU A 255 5.62 13.07 -8.19
N TYR A 256 5.27 14.36 -8.25
CA TYR A 256 5.68 15.29 -9.33
C TYR A 256 5.49 16.74 -8.85
N GLY A 257 6.33 17.64 -9.32
CA GLY A 257 6.28 19.06 -8.95
C GLY A 257 6.36 19.26 -7.43
N THR A 258 5.29 19.79 -6.83
CA THR A 258 5.14 19.93 -5.38
C THR A 258 4.16 18.93 -4.76
N THR A 259 3.56 18.09 -5.58
CA THR A 259 2.62 17.04 -5.11
C THR A 259 3.37 15.92 -4.43
N ARG A 260 3.01 15.65 -3.19
CA ARG A 260 3.55 14.58 -2.36
C ARG A 260 2.50 13.47 -2.21
N TYR A 261 2.94 12.25 -1.93
CA TYR A 261 2.08 11.08 -1.90
C TYR A 261 2.52 10.04 -0.86
N GLY A 262 1.77 8.97 -0.74
CA GLY A 262 2.16 7.76 -0.02
C GLY A 262 1.07 7.20 0.86
N ASN A 263 0.63 5.99 0.53
CA ASN A 263 -0.49 5.30 1.13
C ASN A 263 -0.04 4.16 2.04
N GLY A 264 -0.82 3.87 3.07
CA GLY A 264 -0.53 2.75 3.97
C GLY A 264 -0.62 1.41 3.24
N VAL A 265 -1.80 1.09 2.71
CA VAL A 265 -2.03 -0.05 1.80
C VAL A 265 -2.72 0.46 0.55
N GLU A 266 -2.05 0.32 -0.57
CA GLU A 266 -2.56 0.76 -1.87
C GLU A 266 -2.90 -0.43 -2.75
N VAL A 267 -4.16 -0.55 -3.17
CA VAL A 267 -4.58 -1.46 -4.25
C VAL A 267 -4.70 -0.64 -5.53
N TYR A 268 -3.84 -0.91 -6.49
CA TYR A 268 -3.64 -0.06 -7.66
C TYR A 268 -3.65 -0.86 -8.96
N LEU A 269 -4.37 -0.38 -9.95
CA LEU A 269 -4.36 -0.88 -11.33
C LEU A 269 -4.60 -2.40 -11.45
N GLY A 270 -5.70 -2.91 -10.88
CA GLY A 270 -6.15 -4.27 -11.15
C GLY A 270 -5.88 -5.29 -10.04
N GLY A 271 -5.64 -4.86 -8.81
CA GLY A 271 -5.61 -5.80 -7.67
C GLY A 271 -6.94 -6.52 -7.48
N SER A 272 -6.91 -7.85 -7.36
CA SER A 272 -8.12 -8.66 -7.12
C SER A 272 -7.91 -9.71 -6.02
N ASP A 273 -9.00 -10.16 -5.41
CA ASP A 273 -8.95 -11.11 -4.30
C ASP A 273 -7.98 -10.65 -3.18
N VAL A 274 -8.19 -9.40 -2.70
CA VAL A 274 -7.33 -8.76 -1.71
C VAL A 274 -8.09 -8.63 -0.39
N LEU A 275 -7.46 -9.08 0.68
CA LEU A 275 -7.96 -8.94 2.04
C LEU A 275 -6.99 -8.13 2.90
N VAL A 276 -7.46 -7.01 3.46
CA VAL A 276 -6.73 -6.17 4.42
C VAL A 276 -7.50 -6.18 5.73
N GLU A 277 -7.06 -6.97 6.71
CA GLU A 277 -7.85 -7.25 7.92
C GLU A 277 -7.02 -7.14 9.21
N ASP A 278 -7.67 -6.62 10.26
CA ASP A 278 -7.11 -6.54 11.62
C ASP A 278 -5.77 -5.77 11.71
N ASN A 279 -5.52 -4.82 10.82
CA ASN A 279 -4.30 -4.03 10.85
C ASN A 279 -4.49 -2.76 11.70
N ILE A 280 -3.37 -2.26 12.25
CA ILE A 280 -3.28 -0.93 12.85
C ILE A 280 -2.50 -0.05 11.88
N ILE A 281 -3.16 0.95 11.29
CA ILE A 281 -2.57 1.84 10.29
C ILE A 281 -2.63 3.27 10.83
N HIS A 282 -1.47 3.90 10.99
CA HIS A 282 -1.43 5.24 11.55
C HIS A 282 -0.25 6.07 11.06
N ASP A 283 -0.38 7.40 11.17
CA ASP A 283 0.67 8.32 10.75
C ASP A 283 1.07 8.10 9.29
N VAL A 284 0.05 8.13 8.41
CA VAL A 284 0.22 8.06 6.94
C VAL A 284 -0.03 9.44 6.35
N TYR A 285 0.91 9.88 5.50
CA TYR A 285 0.88 11.24 4.92
C TYR A 285 -0.35 11.49 4.06
N ASP A 286 -0.78 10.49 3.32
CA ASP A 286 -1.92 10.57 2.41
C ASP A 286 -3.05 9.66 2.92
N VAL A 287 -3.27 8.53 2.34
CA VAL A 287 -4.40 7.66 2.65
C VAL A 287 -3.96 6.40 3.39
N ALA A 288 -4.68 6.03 4.44
CA ALA A 288 -4.40 4.78 5.12
C ALA A 288 -4.61 3.56 4.22
N THR A 289 -5.74 3.53 3.49
CA THR A 289 -6.11 2.43 2.58
C THR A 289 -6.80 2.97 1.34
N THR A 290 -6.46 2.47 0.16
CA THR A 290 -7.05 2.98 -1.08
C THR A 290 -7.27 1.90 -2.13
N ILE A 291 -8.31 2.08 -2.95
CA ILE A 291 -8.51 1.37 -4.21
C ILE A 291 -8.43 2.40 -5.32
N GLN A 292 -7.45 2.24 -6.20
CA GLN A 292 -7.24 3.13 -7.32
C GLN A 292 -7.17 2.34 -8.63
N GLY A 293 -7.84 2.83 -9.65
CA GLY A 293 -7.81 2.22 -10.96
C GLY A 293 -7.95 3.24 -12.06
N HIS A 294 -7.27 3.01 -13.17
CA HIS A 294 -7.60 3.69 -14.39
C HIS A 294 -7.53 2.78 -15.59
N GLN A 295 -8.38 3.11 -16.55
CA GLN A 295 -8.34 2.55 -17.87
C GLN A 295 -7.43 3.45 -18.72
N ILE A 296 -6.30 2.93 -19.15
CA ILE A 296 -5.43 3.61 -20.09
C ILE A 296 -5.74 3.04 -21.49
N LEU A 297 -6.25 3.87 -22.37
CA LEU A 297 -6.31 3.55 -23.79
C LEU A 297 -5.04 4.08 -24.44
N LYS A 298 -4.38 3.25 -25.24
CA LYS A 298 -3.30 3.71 -26.09
C LYS A 298 -3.88 4.46 -27.28
N THR A 299 -3.43 5.69 -27.48
CA THR A 299 -3.60 6.43 -28.73
C THR A 299 -2.49 6.00 -29.70
N GLY A 300 -2.83 5.68 -30.95
CA GLY A 300 -1.83 5.45 -32.00
C GLY A 300 -1.83 4.07 -32.64
N GLY A 301 -2.96 3.38 -32.74
CA GLY A 301 -3.10 2.18 -33.61
C GLY A 301 -2.58 0.86 -33.02
N GLU A 302 -2.07 0.85 -31.78
CA GLU A 302 -1.81 -0.37 -31.05
C GLU A 302 -3.07 -0.80 -30.25
N ALA A 303 -3.23 -2.11 -30.08
CA ALA A 303 -4.34 -2.65 -29.28
C ALA A 303 -4.43 -1.96 -27.92
N PRO A 304 -5.63 -1.54 -27.47
CA PRO A 304 -5.79 -0.89 -26.19
C PRO A 304 -5.30 -1.80 -25.07
N VAL A 305 -4.38 -1.32 -24.23
CA VAL A 305 -4.04 -2.00 -23.00
C VAL A 305 -5.15 -1.68 -22.01
N LEU A 306 -6.12 -2.59 -21.90
CA LEU A 306 -7.12 -2.54 -20.88
C LEU A 306 -6.41 -2.78 -19.54
N ARG A 307 -6.20 -1.75 -18.76
CA ARG A 307 -5.83 -1.92 -17.36
C ARG A 307 -7.09 -2.19 -16.58
N LEU A 308 -7.15 -3.39 -16.01
CA LEU A 308 -8.33 -3.89 -15.33
C LEU A 308 -8.61 -3.09 -14.06
N GLY A 309 -9.88 -2.97 -13.72
CA GLY A 309 -10.30 -2.51 -12.42
C GLY A 309 -10.00 -3.54 -11.33
N SER A 310 -10.19 -3.14 -10.10
CA SER A 310 -10.04 -4.02 -8.94
C SER A 310 -11.35 -4.75 -8.64
N SER A 311 -11.25 -6.01 -8.21
CA SER A 311 -12.40 -6.83 -7.84
C SER A 311 -12.15 -7.67 -6.59
N ASN A 312 -13.21 -7.88 -5.79
CA ASN A 312 -13.13 -8.68 -4.57
C ASN A 312 -12.02 -8.18 -3.63
N VAL A 313 -12.06 -6.86 -3.32
CA VAL A 313 -11.10 -6.20 -2.43
C VAL A 313 -11.82 -5.78 -1.15
N HIS A 314 -11.34 -6.26 -0.02
CA HIS A 314 -12.00 -6.06 1.27
C HIS A 314 -11.02 -5.48 2.29
N PHE A 315 -11.40 -4.32 2.85
CA PHE A 315 -10.76 -3.72 4.02
C PHE A 315 -11.70 -3.85 5.21
N ARG A 316 -11.33 -4.62 6.21
CA ARG A 316 -12.23 -4.84 7.34
C ARG A 316 -11.52 -4.95 8.68
N LYS A 317 -12.19 -4.50 9.75
CA LYS A 317 -11.71 -4.57 11.13
C LYS A 317 -10.34 -3.91 11.36
N ASN A 318 -9.95 -2.95 10.52
CA ASN A 318 -8.71 -2.22 10.73
C ASN A 318 -8.94 -1.06 11.71
N TYR A 319 -7.93 -0.76 12.52
CA TYR A 319 -7.85 0.45 13.31
C TYR A 319 -6.98 1.47 12.58
N ILE A 320 -7.57 2.60 12.17
CA ILE A 320 -6.94 3.63 11.36
C ILE A 320 -6.98 4.95 12.12
N THR A 321 -5.82 5.59 12.32
CA THR A 321 -5.77 6.88 13.05
C THR A 321 -4.66 7.78 12.56
N ARG A 322 -4.85 9.10 12.66
CA ARG A 322 -3.87 10.14 12.30
C ARG A 322 -3.29 9.99 10.89
N CYS A 323 -4.13 9.60 9.94
CA CYS A 323 -3.86 9.63 8.51
C CYS A 323 -4.55 10.85 7.89
N SER A 324 -4.10 11.32 6.73
CA SER A 324 -4.81 12.43 6.06
C SER A 324 -6.23 12.01 5.69
N GLN A 325 -6.37 10.78 5.17
CA GLN A 325 -7.66 10.14 4.91
C GLN A 325 -7.63 8.70 5.39
N SER A 326 -8.80 8.15 5.76
CA SER A 326 -8.88 6.75 6.18
C SER A 326 -9.04 5.81 4.98
N PHE A 327 -9.90 6.16 4.04
CA PHE A 327 -10.17 5.37 2.84
C PHE A 327 -10.37 6.26 1.62
N GLU A 328 -9.78 5.87 0.52
CA GLU A 328 -9.90 6.57 -0.76
C GLU A 328 -10.36 5.62 -1.85
N ILE A 329 -11.21 6.16 -2.72
CA ILE A 329 -11.58 5.56 -3.98
C ILE A 329 -11.22 6.56 -5.07
N TRP A 330 -10.30 6.18 -5.94
CA TRP A 330 -9.97 6.95 -7.11
C TRP A 330 -10.13 6.09 -8.36
N VAL A 331 -11.02 6.53 -9.24
CA VAL A 331 -11.29 5.85 -10.51
C VAL A 331 -11.13 6.88 -11.61
N ALA A 332 -10.11 6.72 -12.45
CA ALA A 332 -9.93 7.54 -13.63
C ALA A 332 -10.24 6.73 -14.89
N GLY A 333 -11.17 7.23 -15.68
CA GLY A 333 -11.36 6.82 -17.05
C GLY A 333 -10.31 7.46 -17.98
N PRO A 334 -10.26 7.08 -19.27
CA PRO A 334 -9.47 7.77 -20.26
C PRO A 334 -9.94 9.23 -20.39
N GLU A 335 -9.04 10.13 -20.75
CA GLU A 335 -9.36 11.53 -21.02
C GLU A 335 -10.47 11.66 -22.08
N ASP A 336 -10.48 10.75 -23.07
CA ASP A 336 -11.57 10.60 -24.04
C ASP A 336 -12.52 9.47 -23.60
N ARG A 337 -13.61 9.85 -22.94
CA ARG A 337 -14.65 8.93 -22.47
C ARG A 337 -15.33 8.10 -23.57
N SER A 338 -15.31 8.57 -24.81
CA SER A 338 -15.88 7.82 -25.95
C SER A 338 -15.11 6.52 -26.25
N GLN A 339 -13.89 6.42 -25.74
CA GLN A 339 -13.01 5.26 -25.91
C GLN A 339 -12.99 4.34 -24.68
N ALA A 340 -13.70 4.68 -23.62
CA ALA A 340 -13.76 3.86 -22.42
C ALA A 340 -14.69 2.66 -22.62
N ASP A 341 -14.17 1.45 -22.53
CA ASP A 341 -15.01 0.27 -22.37
C ASP A 341 -15.51 0.19 -20.90
N THR A 342 -16.56 0.96 -20.61
CA THR A 342 -17.24 0.94 -19.32
C THR A 342 -18.16 -0.27 -19.15
N THR A 343 -18.35 -1.05 -20.22
CA THR A 343 -19.25 -2.21 -20.23
C THR A 343 -18.54 -3.52 -19.89
N SER A 344 -17.21 -3.55 -19.97
CA SER A 344 -16.43 -4.72 -19.58
C SER A 344 -16.69 -5.07 -18.11
N ALA A 345 -17.01 -6.33 -17.85
CA ALA A 345 -17.15 -6.86 -16.48
C ALA A 345 -15.84 -6.74 -15.66
N LYS A 346 -14.74 -6.41 -16.30
CA LYS A 346 -13.42 -6.25 -15.69
C LYS A 346 -13.06 -4.78 -15.42
N ALA A 347 -13.84 -3.82 -15.94
CA ALA A 347 -13.59 -2.41 -15.71
C ALA A 347 -14.14 -1.95 -14.35
N GLY A 348 -13.46 -0.99 -13.71
CA GLY A 348 -13.92 -0.35 -12.49
C GLY A 348 -13.58 -1.11 -11.21
N ILE A 349 -14.33 -0.81 -10.17
CA ILE A 349 -14.23 -1.42 -8.83
C ILE A 349 -15.47 -2.28 -8.64
N ARG A 350 -15.29 -3.57 -8.37
CA ARG A 350 -16.39 -4.52 -8.30
C ARG A 350 -16.28 -5.42 -7.09
N THR A 351 -17.45 -5.64 -6.44
CA THR A 351 -17.56 -6.54 -5.29
C THR A 351 -16.54 -6.19 -4.19
N CYS A 352 -16.39 -4.88 -3.92
CA CYS A 352 -15.43 -4.39 -2.95
C CYS A 352 -16.13 -3.91 -1.67
N SER A 353 -15.40 -3.89 -0.56
CA SER A 353 -15.96 -3.40 0.70
C SER A 353 -14.94 -2.72 1.60
N PHE A 354 -15.44 -1.74 2.37
CA PHE A 354 -14.76 -1.14 3.52
C PHE A 354 -15.71 -1.27 4.72
N THR A 355 -15.47 -2.27 5.59
CA THR A 355 -16.47 -2.68 6.60
C THR A 355 -15.86 -2.89 7.98
N ASP A 356 -16.63 -2.53 9.01
CA ASP A 356 -16.28 -2.79 10.42
C ASP A 356 -14.93 -2.19 10.85
N ASN A 357 -14.44 -1.14 10.15
CA ASN A 357 -13.20 -0.47 10.50
C ASN A 357 -13.46 0.60 11.58
N HIS A 358 -12.49 0.82 12.44
CA HIS A 358 -12.46 1.94 13.36
C HIS A 358 -11.50 3.00 12.80
N CYS A 359 -12.04 4.16 12.40
CA CYS A 359 -11.32 5.25 11.79
C CYS A 359 -11.41 6.49 12.69
N GLU A 360 -10.27 7.00 13.15
CA GLU A 360 -10.21 8.12 14.08
C GLU A 360 -9.17 9.16 13.63
N ASP A 361 -9.42 10.44 13.98
CA ASP A 361 -8.48 11.55 13.77
C ASP A 361 -8.01 11.74 12.31
N ALA A 362 -8.94 11.61 11.33
CA ALA A 362 -8.58 11.85 9.94
C ALA A 362 -8.20 13.32 9.70
N GLY A 363 -6.97 13.55 9.21
CA GLY A 363 -6.39 14.88 9.02
C GLY A 363 -6.09 15.63 10.32
N ILE A 364 -6.04 14.94 11.43
CA ILE A 364 -5.71 15.46 12.75
C ILE A 364 -4.42 14.79 13.21
N GLY A 365 -3.44 15.58 13.68
CA GLY A 365 -2.14 15.08 14.12
C GLY A 365 -0.99 15.49 13.22
N SER A 366 0.23 15.19 13.64
CA SER A 366 1.43 15.82 13.11
C SER A 366 1.89 15.26 11.76
N TRP A 367 1.70 13.97 11.52
CA TRP A 367 2.31 13.34 10.34
C TRP A 367 1.67 13.76 9.01
N GLY A 368 0.34 13.82 8.93
CA GLY A 368 -0.36 14.21 7.71
C GLY A 368 -0.47 15.72 7.57
N GLN A 369 -1.14 16.37 8.51
CA GLN A 369 -1.61 17.75 8.37
C GLN A 369 -0.58 18.82 8.75
N GLU A 370 0.21 18.61 9.81
CA GLU A 370 1.18 19.63 10.26
C GLU A 370 2.34 19.80 9.29
N VAL A 371 2.70 18.75 8.58
CA VAL A 371 3.81 18.79 7.60
C VAL A 371 3.36 18.82 6.14
N ARG A 372 2.05 18.83 5.90
CA ARG A 372 1.49 18.91 4.55
C ARG A 372 1.32 20.38 4.15
N PRO A 373 2.02 20.85 3.06
CA PRO A 373 1.92 22.24 2.65
C PRO A 373 0.56 22.62 2.05
N ASN A 374 -0.18 21.64 1.52
CA ASN A 374 -1.52 21.82 0.92
C ASN A 374 -2.54 20.97 1.68
N PRO A 375 -3.14 21.48 2.76
CA PRO A 375 -4.09 20.74 3.58
C PRO A 375 -5.51 20.65 3.01
N ASP A 376 -5.75 21.18 1.83
CA ASP A 376 -7.07 21.42 1.23
C ASP A 376 -7.87 20.15 0.93
N GLU A 377 -7.21 19.02 0.75
CA GLU A 377 -7.85 17.75 0.46
C GLU A 377 -7.77 16.71 1.59
N GLY A 378 -7.13 17.07 2.70
CA GLY A 378 -6.99 16.19 3.84
C GLY A 378 -8.11 16.32 4.87
N GLY A 379 -8.18 15.33 5.74
CA GLY A 379 -9.04 15.37 6.91
C GLY A 379 -10.43 14.79 6.72
N VAL A 380 -10.55 13.75 5.90
CA VAL A 380 -11.81 13.01 5.69
C VAL A 380 -11.61 11.52 5.95
N HIS A 381 -12.69 10.85 6.40
CA HIS A 381 -12.65 9.40 6.50
C HIS A 381 -12.84 8.72 5.15
N LEU A 382 -13.66 9.26 4.29
CA LEU A 382 -13.88 8.76 2.93
C LEU A 382 -13.62 9.85 1.92
N LEU A 383 -12.69 9.60 1.02
CA LEU A 383 -12.45 10.39 -0.19
C LEU A 383 -12.87 9.57 -1.42
N SER A 384 -13.80 10.11 -2.22
CA SER A 384 -14.19 9.50 -3.49
C SER A 384 -14.11 10.54 -4.61
N TYR A 385 -13.28 10.27 -5.60
CA TYR A 385 -13.16 11.11 -6.79
C TYR A 385 -12.73 10.29 -8.01
N GLY A 386 -12.77 10.91 -9.17
CA GLY A 386 -12.57 10.23 -10.44
C GLY A 386 -13.89 10.05 -11.18
N GLU A 387 -13.83 9.61 -12.41
CA GLU A 387 -15.00 9.58 -13.30
C GLU A 387 -14.95 8.37 -14.24
N GLY A 388 -16.12 7.93 -14.67
CA GLY A 388 -16.33 7.14 -15.86
C GLY A 388 -16.21 5.63 -15.75
N LEU A 389 -15.87 5.06 -14.59
CA LEU A 389 -15.83 3.61 -14.38
C LEU A 389 -16.87 3.15 -13.35
N PRO A 390 -17.43 1.96 -13.49
CA PRO A 390 -18.34 1.40 -12.50
C PRO A 390 -17.69 1.22 -11.13
N ILE A 391 -18.43 1.50 -10.06
CA ILE A 391 -18.01 1.26 -8.69
C ILE A 391 -19.09 0.47 -7.97
N GLU A 392 -18.80 -0.77 -7.59
CA GLU A 392 -19.61 -1.58 -6.69
C GLU A 392 -18.86 -1.71 -5.36
N LEU A 393 -19.28 -0.90 -4.39
CA LEU A 393 -18.57 -0.76 -3.12
C LEU A 393 -19.58 -0.64 -1.97
N SER A 394 -19.33 -1.41 -0.92
CA SER A 394 -20.08 -1.33 0.34
C SER A 394 -19.21 -0.73 1.44
N ILE A 395 -19.69 0.34 2.08
CA ILE A 395 -19.05 1.04 3.19
C ILE A 395 -19.99 0.99 4.38
N THR A 396 -19.87 -0.03 5.22
CA THR A 396 -20.85 -0.31 6.28
C THR A 396 -20.21 -0.79 7.57
N GLY A 397 -20.86 -0.50 8.69
CA GLY A 397 -20.41 -0.97 10.01
C GLY A 397 -19.19 -0.23 10.56
N ASN A 398 -18.71 0.82 9.89
CA ASN A 398 -17.53 1.53 10.30
C ASN A 398 -17.82 2.54 11.42
N GLN A 399 -16.79 2.86 12.19
CA GLN A 399 -16.77 3.99 13.11
C GLN A 399 -15.90 5.09 12.50
N PHE A 400 -16.48 6.24 12.21
CA PHE A 400 -15.84 7.44 11.69
C PHE A 400 -15.84 8.52 12.76
N ILE A 401 -14.73 8.66 13.46
CA ILE A 401 -14.61 9.45 14.69
C ILE A 401 -13.59 10.56 14.49
N LYS A 402 -13.95 11.79 14.79
CA LYS A 402 -13.09 12.97 14.69
C LYS A 402 -12.36 13.10 13.36
N ALA A 403 -12.86 13.97 12.52
CA ALA A 403 -12.25 14.38 11.27
C ALA A 403 -12.57 15.83 11.01
N LYS A 404 -11.93 16.45 10.02
CA LYS A 404 -12.36 17.78 9.55
C LYS A 404 -13.74 17.71 8.91
N ASN A 405 -14.00 16.64 8.15
CA ASN A 405 -15.31 16.26 7.61
C ASN A 405 -15.38 14.72 7.58
N ALA A 406 -16.58 14.13 7.59
CA ALA A 406 -16.67 12.68 7.43
C ALA A 406 -16.32 12.28 5.99
N TYR A 407 -16.83 13.00 5.01
CA TYR A 407 -16.75 12.64 3.61
C TYR A 407 -16.31 13.78 2.69
N MET A 408 -15.52 13.42 1.67
CA MET A 408 -15.32 14.19 0.46
C MET A 408 -15.77 13.32 -0.72
N TYR A 409 -16.88 13.69 -1.36
CA TYR A 409 -17.47 12.90 -2.43
C TYR A 409 -17.65 13.78 -3.66
N ARG A 410 -16.78 13.63 -4.65
CA ARG A 410 -16.72 14.51 -5.84
C ARG A 410 -17.42 13.92 -7.07
N SER A 411 -17.81 12.63 -7.05
CA SER A 411 -18.36 11.95 -8.23
C SER A 411 -19.80 11.52 -7.99
N PRO A 412 -20.79 12.44 -8.19
CA PRO A 412 -22.18 12.15 -7.94
C PRO A 412 -22.79 11.06 -8.84
N GLU A 413 -22.23 10.83 -10.02
CA GLU A 413 -22.62 9.77 -10.96
C GLU A 413 -22.39 8.36 -10.43
N HIS A 414 -21.53 8.17 -9.45
CA HIS A 414 -21.25 6.85 -8.87
C HIS A 414 -22.20 6.48 -7.72
N ARG A 415 -23.11 7.37 -7.33
CA ARG A 415 -23.99 7.18 -6.16
C ARG A 415 -24.86 5.93 -6.22
N SER A 416 -25.26 5.50 -7.41
CA SER A 416 -26.18 4.37 -7.57
C SER A 416 -25.55 3.01 -7.26
N SER A 417 -24.22 2.92 -7.21
CA SER A 417 -23.50 1.67 -7.01
C SER A 417 -22.62 1.64 -5.76
N ILE A 418 -22.54 2.76 -5.03
CA ILE A 418 -21.88 2.82 -3.72
C ILE A 418 -22.94 2.80 -2.64
N SER A 419 -22.84 1.85 -1.73
CA SER A 419 -23.67 1.77 -0.52
C SER A 419 -22.88 2.28 0.69
N ILE A 420 -23.36 3.36 1.31
CA ILE A 420 -22.80 3.92 2.55
C ILE A 420 -23.92 3.94 3.57
N ASP A 421 -23.85 3.04 4.58
CA ASP A 421 -24.93 2.90 5.56
C ASP A 421 -24.46 2.13 6.81
N ARG A 422 -25.23 2.22 7.89
CA ARG A 422 -24.97 1.51 9.17
C ARG A 422 -23.61 1.81 9.77
N ASN A 423 -23.13 3.02 9.58
CA ASN A 423 -21.89 3.52 10.20
C ASN A 423 -22.20 4.28 11.50
N VAL A 424 -21.19 4.46 12.33
CA VAL A 424 -21.21 5.39 13.45
C VAL A 424 -20.38 6.60 13.08
N ILE A 425 -20.98 7.78 13.00
CA ILE A 425 -20.30 9.02 12.64
C ILE A 425 -20.29 9.95 13.85
N GLN A 426 -19.10 10.30 14.35
CA GLN A 426 -18.91 11.19 15.49
C GLN A 426 -18.01 12.35 15.12
N LEU A 427 -18.57 13.55 15.03
CA LEU A 427 -17.85 14.80 14.71
C LEU A 427 -18.11 15.84 15.81
N ALA A 428 -17.27 16.86 15.89
CA ALA A 428 -17.52 18.00 16.76
C ALA A 428 -18.72 18.82 16.27
N ALA A 429 -19.33 19.57 17.18
CA ALA A 429 -20.45 20.43 16.87
C ALA A 429 -20.12 21.40 15.73
N GLY A 430 -21.03 21.55 14.79
CA GLY A 430 -20.89 22.42 13.61
C GLY A 430 -19.97 21.89 12.51
N GLN A 431 -19.32 20.74 12.68
CA GLN A 431 -18.52 20.14 11.61
C GLN A 431 -19.41 19.60 10.48
N LYS A 432 -18.94 19.79 9.25
CA LYS A 432 -19.63 19.33 8.06
C LYS A 432 -19.52 17.81 7.92
N LEU A 433 -20.63 17.19 7.50
CA LEU A 433 -20.61 15.78 7.13
C LEU A 433 -19.90 15.53 5.81
N GLN A 434 -20.06 16.45 4.85
CA GLN A 434 -19.41 16.33 3.54
C GLN A 434 -18.83 17.69 3.12
N GLN A 435 -17.58 17.68 2.68
CA GLN A 435 -16.83 18.89 2.38
C GLN A 435 -17.53 19.81 1.34
N GLN A 436 -18.15 19.22 0.32
CA GLN A 436 -18.82 19.96 -0.77
C GLN A 436 -20.25 20.42 -0.43
N ARG A 437 -20.72 20.16 0.78
CA ARG A 437 -22.08 20.50 1.22
C ARG A 437 -22.06 21.41 2.44
N SER A 438 -23.21 21.89 2.82
CA SER A 438 -23.38 22.80 3.97
C SER A 438 -23.84 22.11 5.24
N GLU A 439 -24.43 20.91 5.12
CA GLU A 439 -25.02 20.21 6.25
C GLU A 439 -23.97 19.77 7.26
N THR A 440 -24.21 20.15 8.51
CA THR A 440 -23.39 19.77 9.67
C THR A 440 -23.85 18.47 10.30
N ILE A 441 -23.10 17.97 11.27
CA ILE A 441 -23.45 16.74 12.01
C ILE A 441 -24.84 16.81 12.64
N GLU A 442 -25.29 17.99 13.10
CA GLU A 442 -26.63 18.20 13.66
C GLU A 442 -27.72 18.15 12.59
N GLN A 443 -27.36 18.36 11.33
CA GLN A 443 -28.28 18.35 10.18
C GLN A 443 -28.23 17.03 9.40
N HIS A 444 -27.76 15.95 10.04
CA HIS A 444 -27.56 14.64 9.41
C HIS A 444 -28.81 14.11 8.71
N ALA A 445 -30.02 14.33 9.25
CA ALA A 445 -31.24 13.85 8.63
C ALA A 445 -31.48 14.51 7.26
N ALA A 446 -31.25 15.82 7.13
CA ALA A 446 -31.39 16.54 5.87
C ALA A 446 -30.29 16.08 4.87
N TRP A 447 -29.08 15.85 5.36
CA TRP A 447 -27.96 15.35 4.55
C TRP A 447 -28.26 13.93 4.01
N SER A 448 -28.69 12.99 4.88
CA SER A 448 -29.05 11.62 4.47
C SER A 448 -30.19 11.61 3.45
N GLN A 449 -31.23 12.44 3.65
CA GLN A 449 -32.31 12.59 2.69
C GLN A 449 -31.82 13.09 1.33
N ALA A 450 -30.90 14.07 1.32
CA ALA A 450 -30.38 14.67 0.10
C ALA A 450 -29.39 13.78 -0.66
N THR A 451 -28.61 12.95 0.05
CA THR A 451 -27.55 12.11 -0.53
C THR A 451 -27.98 10.67 -0.75
N GLY A 452 -28.92 10.16 0.01
CA GLY A 452 -29.28 8.75 0.07
C GLY A 452 -28.28 7.91 0.88
N PHE A 453 -27.29 8.53 1.55
CA PHE A 453 -26.28 7.85 2.37
C PHE A 453 -26.69 7.82 3.83
N ASP A 454 -26.20 6.84 4.58
CA ASP A 454 -26.26 6.71 6.03
C ASP A 454 -27.69 6.83 6.62
N ALA A 455 -28.69 6.33 5.90
CA ALA A 455 -30.07 6.37 6.34
C ALA A 455 -30.32 5.60 7.66
N ASN A 456 -29.51 4.56 7.91
CA ASN A 456 -29.57 3.73 9.12
C ASN A 456 -28.30 3.85 9.98
N SER A 457 -27.52 4.90 9.78
CA SER A 457 -26.30 5.16 10.56
C SER A 457 -26.60 5.94 11.83
N THR A 458 -25.68 5.88 12.78
CA THR A 458 -25.78 6.61 14.05
C THR A 458 -24.88 7.85 13.98
N PHE A 459 -25.45 9.01 14.36
CA PHE A 459 -24.74 10.28 14.38
C PHE A 459 -24.63 10.79 15.81
N THR A 460 -23.42 11.20 16.19
CA THR A 460 -23.14 11.71 17.53
C THR A 460 -22.30 12.98 17.46
N VAL A 461 -22.73 14.02 18.15
CA VAL A 461 -21.93 15.23 18.34
C VAL A 461 -20.92 14.96 19.45
N ALA A 462 -19.63 15.08 19.14
CA ALA A 462 -18.57 14.98 20.13
C ALA A 462 -18.64 16.19 21.07
N GLY A 463 -18.56 15.92 22.37
CA GLY A 463 -18.54 16.96 23.40
C GLY A 463 -17.21 17.70 23.49
#